data_dd112d5c02a9101ddb0f2e952d8eeb52
#
_entry.id   dd112d5c02a9101ddb0f2e952d8eeb52
#
_cell.length_a   1.000
_cell.length_b   1.000
_cell.length_c   1.000
_cell.angle_alpha   90.00
_cell.angle_beta   90.00
_cell.angle_gamma   90.00
#
_symmetry.space_group_name_H-M   'P 1'
#
loop_
_entity.id
_entity.type
_entity.pdbx_description
1 polymer ?
#
loop_
_entity_poly.entity_id
_entity_poly.type
_entity_poly.pdbx_seq_one_letter_code
_entity_poly.pdbx_strand_id
1 'polypeptide(L)'
;MKNITHINKDNKPQMVDVSKKRITARYAHAQSTVVFPKEITSRFVNGDIASAKGPVFSTAIIAGVMAAKKTYELIPFCHPIGLDDCELNINLDEAGAAIINCICKVEHRTGVEMEAM
;
A
#
# COMPACT_ATOMS: atom_id res chain seq x y z
N MET A 1 30.55 -5.86 -2.03
CA MET A 1 29.24 -6.18 -2.65
C MET A 1 28.19 -6.36 -1.55
N LYS A 2 27.09 -5.66 -1.64
CA LYS A 2 25.99 -5.88 -0.70
C LYS A 2 25.39 -7.26 -0.91
N ASN A 3 25.26 -8.04 0.14
CA ASN A 3 24.59 -9.34 0.07
C ASN A 3 23.09 -9.16 -0.14
N ILE A 4 22.54 -9.94 -1.04
CA ILE A 4 21.10 -10.02 -1.24
C ILE A 4 20.53 -10.86 -0.10
N THR A 5 19.78 -10.21 0.80
CA THR A 5 19.31 -10.84 2.04
C THR A 5 18.13 -11.80 1.86
N HIS A 6 17.39 -11.67 0.75
CA HIS A 6 16.24 -12.53 0.44
C HIS A 6 16.61 -13.81 -0.32
N ILE A 7 17.90 -14.07 -0.52
CA ILE A 7 18.42 -15.28 -1.17
C ILE A 7 19.43 -15.93 -0.24
N ASN A 8 19.26 -17.22 0.02
CA ASN A 8 20.18 -18.00 0.85
C ASN A 8 21.43 -18.43 0.07
N LYS A 9 22.34 -19.15 0.75
CA LYS A 9 23.60 -19.65 0.16
C LYS A 9 23.40 -20.60 -1.02
N ASP A 10 22.24 -21.27 -1.08
CA ASP A 10 21.87 -22.20 -2.15
C ASP A 10 21.09 -21.51 -3.29
N ASN A 11 21.13 -20.17 -3.37
CA ASN A 11 20.42 -19.36 -4.35
C ASN A 11 18.90 -19.55 -4.34
N LYS A 12 18.34 -19.83 -3.15
CA LYS A 12 16.90 -19.98 -2.96
C LYS A 12 16.32 -18.78 -2.22
N PRO A 13 15.10 -18.36 -2.58
CA PRO A 13 14.44 -17.24 -1.89
C PRO A 13 14.15 -17.61 -0.43
N GLN A 14 14.23 -16.62 0.44
CA GLN A 14 13.98 -16.80 1.88
C GLN A 14 13.41 -15.54 2.51
N MET A 15 12.66 -15.72 3.60
CA MET A 15 12.30 -14.63 4.49
C MET A 15 13.52 -14.19 5.29
N VAL A 16 13.73 -12.88 5.43
CA VAL A 16 14.84 -12.33 6.23
C VAL A 16 14.54 -12.53 7.72
N ASP A 17 15.50 -13.06 8.47
CA ASP A 17 15.38 -13.13 9.93
C ASP A 17 15.61 -11.75 10.55
N VAL A 18 14.60 -11.22 11.21
CA VAL A 18 14.63 -9.91 11.87
C VAL A 18 14.58 -10.01 13.40
N SER A 19 14.72 -11.22 13.95
CA SER A 19 14.61 -11.48 15.40
C SER A 19 15.57 -10.68 16.26
N LYS A 20 16.74 -10.32 15.73
CA LYS A 20 17.79 -9.54 16.42
C LYS A 20 17.71 -8.05 16.17
N LYS A 21 16.83 -7.59 15.29
CA LYS A 21 16.64 -6.16 15.02
C LYS A 21 15.86 -5.51 16.16
N ARG A 22 16.15 -4.24 16.39
CA ARG A 22 15.40 -3.44 17.35
C ARG A 22 13.99 -3.12 16.85
N ILE A 23 13.06 -3.09 17.76
CA ILE A 23 11.73 -2.52 17.50
C ILE A 23 11.89 -1.00 17.42
N THR A 24 11.55 -0.44 16.28
CA THR A 24 11.59 1.01 16.04
C THR A 24 10.30 1.46 15.37
N ALA A 25 10.00 2.75 15.46
CA ALA A 25 8.90 3.35 14.70
C ALA A 25 9.25 3.31 13.21
N ARG A 26 8.38 2.74 12.41
CA ARG A 26 8.53 2.61 10.97
C ARG A 26 7.40 3.33 10.27
N TYR A 27 7.73 3.99 9.20
CA TYR A 27 6.81 4.78 8.39
C TYR A 27 7.12 4.55 6.92
N ALA A 28 6.10 4.35 6.12
CA ALA A 28 6.21 4.29 4.67
C ALA A 28 5.08 5.07 4.01
N HIS A 29 5.41 5.81 2.98
CA HIS A 29 4.45 6.55 2.16
C HIS A 29 4.64 6.14 0.70
N ALA A 30 3.59 5.59 0.12
CA ALA A 30 3.53 5.29 -1.30
C ALA A 30 2.52 6.20 -2.00
N GLN A 31 2.80 6.56 -3.22
CA GLN A 31 1.90 7.33 -4.07
C GLN A 31 1.76 6.67 -5.43
N SER A 32 0.55 6.66 -5.95
CA SER A 32 0.27 6.23 -7.31
C SER A 32 -0.71 7.17 -8.00
N THR A 33 -0.73 7.13 -9.31
CA THR A 33 -1.61 7.96 -10.14
C THR A 33 -2.38 7.06 -11.10
N VAL A 34 -3.70 7.24 -11.13
CA VAL A 34 -4.58 6.56 -12.10
C VAL A 34 -5.13 7.59 -13.06
N VAL A 35 -4.84 7.41 -14.35
CA VAL A 35 -5.34 8.26 -15.43
C VAL A 35 -6.59 7.62 -16.00
N PHE A 36 -7.69 8.39 -16.05
CA PHE A 36 -8.96 7.91 -16.56
C PHE A 36 -9.20 8.34 -18.00
N PRO A 37 -9.94 7.54 -18.81
CA PRO A 37 -10.49 8.00 -20.08
C PRO A 37 -11.43 9.20 -19.87
N LYS A 38 -11.57 10.02 -20.92
CA LYS A 38 -12.43 11.22 -20.86
C LYS A 38 -13.89 10.90 -20.50
N GLU A 39 -14.37 9.73 -20.88
CA GLU A 39 -15.75 9.29 -20.62
C GLU A 39 -16.01 9.11 -19.11
N ILE A 40 -14.97 8.85 -18.33
CA ILE A 40 -15.09 8.69 -16.88
C ILE A 40 -15.09 10.05 -16.17
N THR A 41 -14.39 11.05 -16.69
CA THR A 41 -14.29 12.36 -16.04
C THR A 41 -15.65 13.06 -15.92
N SER A 42 -16.60 12.76 -16.80
CA SER A 42 -17.98 13.28 -16.73
C SER A 42 -18.78 12.68 -15.55
N ARG A 43 -18.28 11.63 -14.93
CA ARG A 43 -18.92 10.96 -13.79
C ARG A 43 -18.40 11.40 -12.44
N PHE A 44 -17.49 12.37 -12.41
CA PHE A 44 -16.94 12.89 -11.16
C PHE A 44 -17.98 13.77 -10.46
N VAL A 45 -18.29 13.41 -9.22
CA VAL A 45 -19.24 14.13 -8.37
C VAL A 45 -18.64 14.24 -6.95
N ASN A 46 -18.49 15.48 -6.45
CA ASN A 46 -18.00 15.76 -5.11
C ASN A 46 -16.65 15.06 -4.80
N GLY A 47 -15.73 15.02 -5.77
CA GLY A 47 -14.41 14.44 -5.60
C GLY A 47 -14.36 12.91 -5.65
N ASP A 48 -15.43 12.26 -6.12
CA ASP A 48 -15.50 10.81 -6.30
C ASP A 48 -16.14 10.48 -7.66
N ILE A 49 -16.12 9.21 -8.05
CA ILE A 49 -16.79 8.72 -9.24
C ILE A 49 -18.13 8.11 -8.84
N ALA A 50 -19.21 8.62 -9.43
CA ALA A 50 -20.53 8.05 -9.25
C ALA A 50 -20.70 6.78 -10.11
N SER A 51 -21.11 5.68 -9.51
CA SER A 51 -21.43 4.44 -10.20
C SER A 51 -22.74 3.85 -9.69
N ALA A 52 -23.34 2.94 -10.47
CA ALA A 52 -24.53 2.21 -10.07
C ALA A 52 -24.35 1.37 -8.80
N LYS A 53 -23.10 1.00 -8.49
CA LYS A 53 -22.73 0.21 -7.30
C LYS A 53 -22.30 1.06 -6.11
N GLY A 54 -22.34 2.39 -6.24
CA GLY A 54 -21.95 3.30 -5.17
C GLY A 54 -20.66 4.09 -5.47
N PRO A 55 -20.11 4.78 -4.46
CA PRO A 55 -18.93 5.60 -4.61
C PRO A 55 -17.69 4.74 -4.85
N VAL A 56 -16.88 5.12 -5.83
CA VAL A 56 -15.71 4.32 -6.24
C VAL A 56 -14.52 4.56 -5.30
N PHE A 57 -14.18 5.81 -5.02
CA PHE A 57 -13.00 6.12 -4.21
C PHE A 57 -13.17 5.71 -2.74
N SER A 58 -14.35 5.93 -2.18
CA SER A 58 -14.64 5.49 -0.81
C SER A 58 -14.52 3.97 -0.67
N THR A 59 -15.01 3.22 -1.66
CA THR A 59 -14.87 1.76 -1.70
C THR A 59 -13.41 1.33 -1.85
N ALA A 60 -12.65 2.02 -2.71
CA ALA A 60 -11.24 1.75 -2.92
C ALA A 60 -10.41 2.01 -1.65
N ILE A 61 -10.72 3.05 -0.88
CA ILE A 61 -10.05 3.33 0.39
C ILE A 61 -10.26 2.18 1.37
N ILE A 62 -11.49 1.71 1.52
CA ILE A 62 -11.79 0.57 2.41
C ILE A 62 -11.05 -0.69 1.95
N ALA A 63 -11.11 -1.00 0.66
CA ALA A 63 -10.42 -2.14 0.10
C ALA A 63 -8.89 -2.04 0.25
N GLY A 64 -8.34 -0.84 0.08
CA GLY A 64 -6.91 -0.58 0.24
C GLY A 64 -6.41 -0.81 1.66
N VAL A 65 -7.14 -0.33 2.66
CA VAL A 65 -6.81 -0.59 4.06
C VAL A 65 -6.86 -2.09 4.37
N MET A 66 -7.87 -2.79 3.88
CA MET A 66 -7.95 -4.25 4.02
C MET A 66 -6.78 -4.95 3.34
N ALA A 67 -6.39 -4.52 2.14
CA ALA A 67 -5.26 -5.08 1.40
C ALA A 67 -3.93 -4.86 2.14
N ALA A 68 -3.71 -3.67 2.69
CA ALA A 68 -2.52 -3.37 3.48
C ALA A 68 -2.37 -4.34 4.68
N LYS A 69 -3.47 -4.63 5.36
CA LYS A 69 -3.49 -5.59 6.48
C LYS A 69 -3.22 -7.04 6.06
N LYS A 70 -3.47 -7.39 4.79
CA LYS A 70 -3.34 -8.75 4.25
C LYS A 70 -2.13 -8.92 3.34
N THR A 71 -1.26 -7.95 3.26
CA THR A 71 -0.11 -7.95 2.35
C THR A 71 0.76 -9.20 2.52
N TYR A 72 1.01 -9.63 3.75
CA TYR A 72 1.80 -10.83 4.02
C TYR A 72 1.16 -12.13 3.50
N GLU A 73 -0.13 -12.16 3.25
CA GLU A 73 -0.83 -13.31 2.66
C GLU A 73 -0.63 -13.40 1.13
N LEU A 74 -0.28 -12.29 0.50
CA LEU A 74 -0.18 -12.17 -0.95
C LEU A 74 1.28 -12.12 -1.44
N ILE A 75 2.19 -11.57 -0.64
CA ILE A 75 3.60 -11.42 -0.99
C ILE A 75 4.43 -12.46 -0.25
N PRO A 76 5.05 -13.42 -0.97
CA PRO A 76 5.91 -14.41 -0.34
C PRO A 76 7.03 -13.78 0.47
N PHE A 77 7.32 -14.35 1.61
CA PHE A 77 8.39 -13.91 2.52
C PHE A 77 8.23 -12.51 3.10
N CYS A 78 7.06 -11.90 2.96
CA CYS A 78 6.70 -10.69 3.70
C CYS A 78 6.35 -11.07 5.14
N HIS A 79 6.93 -10.35 6.10
CA HIS A 79 6.65 -10.61 7.52
C HIS A 79 5.20 -10.22 7.86
N PRO A 80 4.48 -11.02 8.67
CA PRO A 80 3.15 -10.65 9.12
C PRO A 80 3.24 -9.49 10.13
N ILE A 81 2.76 -8.33 9.73
CA ILE A 81 2.84 -7.11 10.54
C ILE A 81 1.42 -6.63 10.86
N GLY A 82 1.16 -6.41 12.14
CA GLY A 82 -0.02 -5.66 12.57
C GLY A 82 0.26 -4.17 12.48
N LEU A 83 -0.36 -3.48 11.52
CA LEU A 83 -0.18 -2.05 11.35
C LEU A 83 -0.77 -1.27 12.52
N ASP A 84 -0.05 -0.26 12.99
CA ASP A 84 -0.57 0.69 13.99
C ASP A 84 -1.47 1.73 13.33
N ASP A 85 -1.17 2.11 12.09
CA ASP A 85 -1.98 3.03 11.31
C ASP A 85 -1.83 2.74 9.82
N CYS A 86 -2.91 2.96 9.09
CA CYS A 86 -2.95 2.91 7.63
C CYS A 86 -3.89 4.01 7.14
N GLU A 87 -3.31 5.09 6.67
CA GLU A 87 -4.06 6.22 6.11
C GLU A 87 -3.99 6.16 4.59
N LEU A 88 -5.14 6.16 3.95
CA LEU A 88 -5.25 6.09 2.51
C LEU A 88 -6.20 7.19 2.04
N ASN A 89 -5.74 8.04 1.13
CA ASN A 89 -6.57 9.06 0.53
C ASN A 89 -6.46 9.05 -0.99
N ILE A 90 -7.51 9.49 -1.65
CA ILE A 90 -7.61 9.58 -3.10
C ILE A 90 -8.14 10.97 -3.44
N ASN A 91 -7.40 11.72 -4.22
CA ASN A 91 -7.78 13.06 -4.68
C ASN A 91 -7.63 13.15 -6.18
N LEU A 92 -8.52 13.91 -6.82
CA LEU A 92 -8.42 14.23 -8.24
C LEU A 92 -7.51 15.43 -8.43
N ASP A 93 -6.60 15.35 -9.38
CA ASP A 93 -5.79 16.48 -9.82
C ASP A 93 -6.57 17.35 -10.84
N GLU A 94 -5.95 18.44 -11.29
CA GLU A 94 -6.55 19.36 -12.26
C GLU A 94 -6.85 18.70 -13.61
N ALA A 95 -6.10 17.67 -13.98
CA ALA A 95 -6.29 16.92 -15.22
C ALA A 95 -7.35 15.80 -15.09
N GLY A 96 -7.91 15.60 -13.90
CA GLY A 96 -8.89 14.55 -13.63
C GLY A 96 -8.28 13.17 -13.38
N ALA A 97 -6.98 13.09 -13.10
CA ALA A 97 -6.34 11.86 -12.64
C ALA A 97 -6.51 11.69 -11.13
N ALA A 98 -6.64 10.46 -10.66
CA ALA A 98 -6.69 10.16 -9.25
C ALA A 98 -5.28 10.01 -8.70
N ILE A 99 -4.95 10.81 -7.69
CA ILE A 99 -3.71 10.69 -6.92
C ILE A 99 -4.02 9.94 -5.64
N ILE A 100 -3.39 8.79 -5.47
CA ILE A 100 -3.59 7.89 -4.34
C ILE A 100 -2.37 7.97 -3.44
N ASN A 101 -2.58 8.29 -2.18
CA ASN A 101 -1.53 8.28 -1.16
C ASN A 101 -1.87 7.26 -0.10
N CYS A 102 -0.90 6.41 0.24
CA CYS A 102 -1.02 5.45 1.32
C CYS A 102 0.14 5.64 2.29
N ILE A 103 -0.18 5.85 3.55
CA ILE A 103 0.79 6.00 4.63
C ILE A 103 0.55 4.90 5.65
N CYS A 104 1.55 4.05 5.85
CA CYS A 104 1.52 3.00 6.87
C CYS A 104 2.51 3.31 7.98
N LYS A 105 2.11 3.02 9.21
CA LYS A 105 2.94 3.18 10.40
C LYS A 105 2.89 1.93 11.26
N VAL A 106 4.01 1.61 11.85
CA VAL A 106 4.11 0.48 12.78
C VAL A 106 5.35 0.67 13.68
N GLU A 107 5.26 0.18 14.90
CA GLU A 107 6.44 -0.10 15.73
C GLU A 107 6.77 -1.58 15.59
N HIS A 108 7.84 -1.88 14.87
CA HIS A 108 8.23 -3.26 14.57
C HIS A 108 9.72 -3.36 14.21
N ARG A 109 10.17 -4.58 13.92
CA ARG A 109 11.55 -4.91 13.53
C ARG A 109 11.81 -4.77 12.04
N THR A 110 10.80 -4.58 11.22
CA THR A 110 10.93 -4.43 9.77
C THR A 110 10.05 -3.28 9.26
N GLY A 111 10.32 -2.82 8.04
CA GLY A 111 9.58 -1.74 7.41
C GLY A 111 8.21 -2.17 6.89
N VAL A 112 7.43 -1.19 6.43
CA VAL A 112 6.05 -1.36 5.94
C VAL A 112 5.89 -0.86 4.49
N GLU A 113 6.96 -0.92 3.71
CA GLU A 113 6.96 -0.46 2.31
C GLU A 113 6.00 -1.28 1.45
N MET A 114 5.96 -2.60 1.65
CA MET A 114 5.07 -3.49 0.90
C MET A 114 3.61 -3.22 1.24
N GLU A 115 3.31 -2.96 2.51
CA GLU A 115 1.96 -2.64 2.98
C GLU A 115 1.48 -1.31 2.42
N ALA A 116 2.35 -0.32 2.31
CA ALA A 116 2.02 0.99 1.75
C ALA A 116 1.79 0.95 0.24
N MET A 117 2.51 0.10 -0.48
CA MET A 117 2.37 -0.06 -1.93
C MET A 117 1.13 -0.84 -2.30
#